data_d37fc6d7f21c6dcd23b5e81181dbc80a
#
_entry.id   d37fc6d7f21c6dcd23b5e81181dbc80a
#
_cell.length_a   1.000
_cell.length_b   1.000
_cell.length_c   1.000
_cell.angle_alpha   90.00
_cell.angle_beta   90.00
_cell.angle_gamma   90.00
#
_symmetry.space_group_name_H-M   'P 1'
#
loop_
_entity.id
_entity.type
_entity.pdbx_description
1 polymer ?
#
loop_
_entity_poly.entity_id
_entity_poly.type
_entity_poly.pdbx_seq_one_letter_code
_entity_poly.pdbx_strand_id
1 'polypeptide(L)'
;MKRLALCALLVLSLGFGLLIAQTASGDIVRLDPALDAIVSPNAKLEIIQGDQAQQPSNFFYFGALEGPVWVQEGQNGYLLFCDIPANVVYKWTPDGKVSVFLEKSGFRGTDASNAGMQANNGRLEVIYLGASGLTLDPQGRLVLAGLGGREVTRVEKDGSRTVLADRYEGKRLGGPNDLVVKSDGAVYFTDMTAGMRGRDTSPFRELPFNGVYMVKDGNLRLLEKDPLGIVPNGIVLAPDEKYLYVGGSRKILRYDVQSDGTLANGRVFVDMSTETVPGGPDGMKVDQKGNIYSTGPGGVWIISPEGKHLGTIRTPEGGVTNFAFGDADAKAIYFTLRRNLARIRMNIPGVRPATRQS
;
A
#
# COMPACT_ATOMS: atom_id res chain seq x y z
N MET A 1 28.04 21.78 77.75
CA MET A 1 28.73 21.03 76.69
C MET A 1 27.67 20.60 75.65
N LYS A 2 27.54 21.38 74.64
CA LYS A 2 26.53 21.14 73.55
C LYS A 2 27.24 20.47 72.39
N ARG A 3 26.80 19.25 71.98
CA ARG A 3 27.27 18.57 70.75
C ARG A 3 26.40 19.01 69.60
N LEU A 4 27.01 19.66 68.63
CA LEU A 4 26.39 19.90 67.29
C LEU A 4 26.43 18.60 66.49
N ALA A 5 25.26 18.18 66.00
CA ALA A 5 25.12 17.14 64.97
C ALA A 5 25.05 17.82 63.60
N LEU A 6 26.00 17.44 62.73
CA LEU A 6 26.06 17.90 61.37
C LEU A 6 25.20 16.95 60.49
N CYS A 7 24.06 17.42 60.01
CA CYS A 7 23.27 16.69 58.98
C CYS A 7 23.82 17.00 57.60
N ALA A 8 24.39 15.97 56.93
CA ALA A 8 24.72 16.05 55.54
C ALA A 8 23.47 15.81 54.68
N LEU A 9 23.02 16.82 53.95
CA LEU A 9 21.98 16.67 52.92
C LEU A 9 22.61 16.07 51.67
N LEU A 10 22.20 14.84 51.36
CA LEU A 10 22.48 14.23 50.05
C LEU A 10 21.45 14.76 49.04
N VAL A 11 21.89 15.62 48.12
CA VAL A 11 21.06 16.05 46.98
C VAL A 11 21.16 14.99 45.89
N LEU A 12 20.15 14.14 45.79
CA LEU A 12 19.95 13.29 44.60
C LEU A 12 19.46 14.17 43.46
N SER A 13 20.31 14.48 42.51
CA SER A 13 19.90 15.03 41.22
C SER A 13 19.25 13.93 40.36
N LEU A 14 17.93 13.86 40.40
CA LEU A 14 17.13 13.13 39.41
C LEU A 14 17.26 13.86 38.08
N GLY A 15 18.11 13.35 37.19
CA GLY A 15 18.16 13.76 35.82
C GLY A 15 16.86 13.33 35.12
N PHE A 16 15.89 14.24 35.04
CA PHE A 16 14.78 14.10 34.11
C PHE A 16 15.36 14.23 32.69
N GLY A 17 15.63 13.09 32.06
CA GLY A 17 15.80 13.05 30.62
C GLY A 17 14.49 13.48 29.98
N LEU A 18 14.43 14.72 29.50
CA LEU A 18 13.39 15.13 28.57
C LEU A 18 13.48 14.20 27.36
N LEU A 19 12.59 13.20 27.26
CA LEU A 19 12.23 12.62 25.98
C LEU A 19 11.55 13.75 25.20
N ILE A 20 12.34 14.47 24.42
CA ILE A 20 11.81 15.31 23.35
C ILE A 20 11.15 14.31 22.39
N ALA A 21 9.82 14.25 22.40
CA ALA A 21 9.05 13.64 21.33
C ALA A 21 9.44 14.42 20.07
N GLN A 22 10.36 13.86 19.29
CA GLN A 22 10.73 14.36 17.98
C GLN A 22 9.49 14.21 17.10
N THR A 23 8.78 15.30 16.86
CA THR A 23 7.85 15.42 15.75
C THR A 23 8.68 15.43 14.46
N ALA A 24 9.15 14.26 14.07
CA ALA A 24 9.93 14.09 12.86
C ALA A 24 9.01 14.03 11.67
N SER A 25 8.81 15.16 11.01
CA SER A 25 8.41 15.13 9.61
C SER A 25 9.57 14.54 8.80
N GLY A 26 9.38 13.33 8.27
CA GLY A 26 10.14 12.85 7.14
C GLY A 26 11.61 12.46 7.37
N ASP A 27 12.00 12.03 8.55
CA ASP A 27 13.36 11.53 8.77
C ASP A 27 13.55 10.15 8.13
N ILE A 28 14.62 10.02 7.33
CA ILE A 28 15.04 8.75 6.75
C ILE A 28 15.99 8.08 7.75
N VAL A 29 15.55 6.96 8.34
CA VAL A 29 16.41 6.10 9.15
C VAL A 29 17.34 5.33 8.23
N ARG A 30 18.64 5.47 8.42
CA ARG A 30 19.68 4.81 7.64
C ARG A 30 20.29 3.68 8.46
N LEU A 31 20.14 2.47 7.97
CA LEU A 31 20.67 1.27 8.62
C LEU A 31 21.86 0.69 7.86
N ASP A 32 21.98 1.05 6.56
CA ASP A 32 23.04 0.57 5.68
C ASP A 32 23.52 1.71 4.77
N PRO A 33 24.84 1.85 4.53
CA PRO A 33 25.39 2.86 3.60
C PRO A 33 24.86 2.74 2.15
N ALA A 34 24.43 1.55 1.72
CA ALA A 34 23.86 1.35 0.39
C ALA A 34 22.59 2.18 0.16
N LEU A 35 21.90 2.62 1.23
CA LEU A 35 20.73 3.49 1.14
C LEU A 35 21.06 4.84 0.49
N ASP A 36 22.29 5.34 0.60
CA ASP A 36 22.69 6.65 0.02
C ASP A 36 22.61 6.68 -1.51
N ALA A 37 22.80 5.53 -2.15
CA ALA A 37 22.59 5.38 -3.59
C ALA A 37 21.11 5.38 -3.99
N ILE A 38 20.20 5.06 -3.05
CA ILE A 38 18.77 4.89 -3.29
C ILE A 38 18.01 6.18 -3.01
N VAL A 39 18.32 6.85 -1.91
CA VAL A 39 17.66 8.09 -1.50
C VAL A 39 18.68 9.07 -0.92
N SER A 40 18.63 10.33 -1.38
CA SER A 40 19.53 11.38 -0.90
C SER A 40 19.41 11.56 0.62
N PRO A 41 20.53 11.81 1.34
CA PRO A 41 20.51 12.20 2.74
C PRO A 41 19.64 13.43 3.03
N ASN A 42 19.48 14.30 2.05
CA ASN A 42 18.71 15.54 2.16
C ASN A 42 17.27 15.42 1.62
N ALA A 43 16.85 14.23 1.18
CA ALA A 43 15.49 14.02 0.71
C ALA A 43 14.49 14.24 1.85
N LYS A 44 13.39 14.94 1.55
CA LYS A 44 12.33 15.25 2.51
C LYS A 44 11.01 14.73 2.00
N LEU A 45 10.19 14.26 2.92
CA LEU A 45 8.79 13.94 2.66
C LEU A 45 7.97 15.23 2.64
N GLU A 46 7.29 15.48 1.55
CA GLU A 46 6.43 16.65 1.34
C GLU A 46 4.97 16.23 1.37
N ILE A 47 4.15 16.84 2.23
CA ILE A 47 2.69 16.69 2.18
C ILE A 47 2.17 17.61 1.08
N ILE A 48 1.52 17.03 0.07
CA ILE A 48 1.10 17.73 -1.15
C ILE A 48 -0.42 17.94 -1.21
N GLN A 49 -1.20 17.18 -0.46
CA GLN A 49 -2.67 17.29 -0.42
C GLN A 49 -3.23 16.70 0.87
N GLY A 50 -4.42 17.15 1.29
CA GLY A 50 -5.17 16.64 2.42
C GLY A 50 -5.20 17.59 3.62
N ASP A 51 -5.60 17.07 4.80
CA ASP A 51 -5.86 17.86 6.00
C ASP A 51 -4.60 18.36 6.73
N GLN A 52 -3.41 17.89 6.32
CA GLN A 52 -2.12 18.38 6.82
C GLN A 52 -1.36 19.23 5.79
N ALA A 53 -1.96 19.50 4.63
CA ALA A 53 -1.38 20.40 3.63
C ALA A 53 -1.29 21.83 4.19
N GLN A 54 -0.15 22.49 3.96
CA GLN A 54 0.11 23.82 4.50
C GLN A 54 -0.70 24.96 3.83
N GLN A 55 -1.33 24.68 2.70
CA GLN A 55 -2.09 25.69 1.95
C GLN A 55 -3.58 25.46 2.09
N PRO A 56 -4.35 26.43 2.66
CA PRO A 56 -5.80 26.29 2.83
C PRO A 56 -6.58 26.07 1.52
N SER A 57 -6.06 26.57 0.40
CA SER A 57 -6.67 26.37 -0.93
C SER A 57 -6.61 24.93 -1.43
N ASN A 58 -5.73 24.12 -0.86
CA ASN A 58 -5.52 22.71 -1.22
C ASN A 58 -6.13 21.74 -0.21
N PHE A 59 -6.98 22.26 0.70
CA PHE A 59 -7.59 21.45 1.73
C PHE A 59 -8.70 20.58 1.15
N PHE A 60 -8.53 19.27 1.28
CA PHE A 60 -9.50 18.28 0.87
C PHE A 60 -9.63 17.19 1.95
N TYR A 61 -10.86 16.87 2.35
CA TYR A 61 -11.12 15.83 3.34
C TYR A 61 -11.22 14.46 2.67
N PHE A 62 -10.26 13.62 2.95
CA PHE A 62 -10.29 12.22 2.55
C PHE A 62 -10.75 11.31 3.69
N GLY A 63 -11.37 10.18 3.34
CA GLY A 63 -11.79 9.14 4.28
C GLY A 63 -10.65 8.20 4.67
N ALA A 64 -10.22 7.38 3.73
CA ALA A 64 -9.07 6.48 3.85
C ALA A 64 -8.51 6.21 2.47
N LEU A 65 -7.35 6.78 2.20
CA LEU A 65 -6.68 6.70 0.90
C LEU A 65 -5.94 5.38 0.73
N GLU A 66 -5.97 4.85 -0.49
CA GLU A 66 -5.33 3.61 -0.90
C GLU A 66 -4.97 3.59 -2.38
N GLY A 67 -4.21 2.55 -2.76
CA GLY A 67 -4.00 2.07 -4.11
C GLY A 67 -3.54 3.12 -5.12
N PRO A 68 -2.53 3.95 -4.83
CA PRO A 68 -2.11 4.96 -5.80
C PRO A 68 -1.45 4.31 -7.02
N VAL A 69 -1.73 4.86 -8.19
CA VAL A 69 -1.04 4.53 -9.44
C VAL A 69 -0.79 5.78 -10.25
N TRP A 70 0.42 5.92 -10.77
CA TRP A 70 0.78 7.02 -11.67
C TRP A 70 0.42 6.68 -13.10
N VAL A 71 -0.32 7.56 -13.75
CA VAL A 71 -0.63 7.49 -15.19
C VAL A 71 0.26 8.48 -15.92
N GLN A 72 1.13 7.97 -16.80
CA GLN A 72 2.01 8.81 -17.61
C GLN A 72 1.33 9.17 -18.93
N GLU A 73 1.28 10.46 -19.26
CA GLU A 73 0.76 10.98 -20.52
C GLU A 73 1.82 11.88 -21.18
N GLY A 74 2.60 11.32 -22.08
CA GLY A 74 3.73 12.02 -22.70
C GLY A 74 4.76 12.48 -21.64
N GLN A 75 5.02 13.79 -21.57
CA GLN A 75 5.90 14.40 -20.55
C GLN A 75 5.18 14.71 -19.25
N ASN A 76 3.85 14.68 -19.24
CA ASN A 76 3.00 14.96 -18.09
C ASN A 76 2.48 13.64 -17.50
N GLY A 77 1.82 13.76 -16.36
CA GLY A 77 1.16 12.62 -15.74
C GLY A 77 0.31 13.06 -14.58
N TYR A 78 -0.39 12.12 -14.00
CA TYR A 78 -1.24 12.34 -12.83
C TYR A 78 -1.30 11.10 -11.96
N LEU A 79 -1.67 11.30 -10.71
CA LEU A 79 -1.88 10.24 -9.75
C LEU A 79 -3.37 9.88 -9.70
N LEU A 80 -3.69 8.60 -9.84
CA LEU A 80 -4.98 8.05 -9.44
C LEU A 80 -4.81 7.39 -8.08
N PHE A 81 -5.82 7.49 -7.22
CA PHE A 81 -5.83 6.86 -5.91
C PHE A 81 -7.27 6.66 -5.41
N CYS A 82 -7.47 5.65 -4.60
CA CYS A 82 -8.77 5.33 -4.01
C CYS A 82 -8.99 6.14 -2.73
N ASP A 83 -10.24 6.57 -2.51
CA ASP A 83 -10.79 6.82 -1.18
C ASP A 83 -11.82 5.70 -0.90
N ILE A 84 -11.43 4.73 -0.09
CA ILE A 84 -12.23 3.51 0.09
C ILE A 84 -13.60 3.81 0.71
N PRO A 85 -13.71 4.61 1.78
CA PRO A 85 -15.03 4.98 2.32
C PRO A 85 -15.91 5.77 1.34
N ALA A 86 -15.31 6.67 0.58
CA ALA A 86 -16.04 7.46 -0.42
C ALA A 86 -16.48 6.62 -1.63
N ASN A 87 -15.90 5.43 -1.80
CA ASN A 87 -16.13 4.55 -2.94
C ASN A 87 -15.77 5.21 -4.29
N VAL A 88 -14.68 5.98 -4.31
CA VAL A 88 -14.27 6.83 -5.44
C VAL A 88 -12.79 6.60 -5.76
N VAL A 89 -12.43 6.68 -7.03
CA VAL A 89 -11.06 6.96 -7.47
C VAL A 89 -10.96 8.44 -7.76
N TYR A 90 -10.00 9.09 -7.12
CA TYR A 90 -9.65 10.48 -7.40
C TYR A 90 -8.47 10.57 -8.36
N LYS A 91 -8.41 11.67 -9.08
CA LYS A 91 -7.27 12.12 -9.89
C LYS A 91 -6.67 13.36 -9.22
N TRP A 92 -5.38 13.30 -8.91
CA TRP A 92 -4.57 14.45 -8.51
C TRP A 92 -3.58 14.80 -9.63
N THR A 93 -3.45 16.07 -9.94
CA THR A 93 -2.52 16.61 -10.94
C THR A 93 -1.43 17.46 -10.28
N PRO A 94 -0.21 17.57 -10.87
CA PRO A 94 0.92 18.28 -10.26
C PRO A 94 0.67 19.77 -9.94
N ASP A 95 -0.35 20.39 -10.51
CA ASP A 95 -0.85 21.73 -10.14
C ASP A 95 -1.67 21.75 -8.84
N GLY A 96 -1.80 20.59 -8.15
CA GLY A 96 -2.49 20.44 -6.88
C GLY A 96 -4.00 20.24 -6.99
N LYS A 97 -4.54 20.10 -8.21
CA LYS A 97 -5.98 19.89 -8.40
C LYS A 97 -6.38 18.46 -8.14
N VAL A 98 -7.48 18.28 -7.36
CA VAL A 98 -8.13 16.99 -7.14
C VAL A 98 -9.49 16.99 -7.83
N SER A 99 -9.82 15.90 -8.52
CA SER A 99 -11.12 15.68 -9.16
C SER A 99 -11.53 14.21 -9.06
N VAL A 100 -12.82 13.94 -9.15
CA VAL A 100 -13.34 12.58 -9.26
C VAL A 100 -12.97 12.02 -10.63
N PHE A 101 -12.31 10.86 -10.64
CA PHE A 101 -12.00 10.13 -11.87
C PHE A 101 -13.01 9.01 -12.12
N LEU A 102 -13.43 8.30 -11.06
CA LEU A 102 -14.34 7.17 -11.17
C LEU A 102 -15.18 7.05 -9.91
N GLU A 103 -16.49 7.08 -10.05
CA GLU A 103 -17.44 6.79 -8.97
C GLU A 103 -17.69 5.28 -8.85
N LYS A 104 -18.18 4.85 -7.67
CA LYS A 104 -18.47 3.45 -7.35
C LYS A 104 -17.29 2.53 -7.68
N SER A 105 -16.12 2.90 -7.16
CA SER A 105 -14.85 2.25 -7.48
C SER A 105 -14.82 0.77 -7.10
N GLY A 106 -15.46 0.39 -5.98
CA GLY A 106 -15.60 -0.98 -5.51
C GLY A 106 -17.05 -1.44 -5.55
N PHE A 107 -17.83 -1.10 -4.52
CA PHE A 107 -19.23 -1.51 -4.43
C PHE A 107 -20.11 -0.75 -5.43
N ARG A 108 -20.82 -1.49 -6.29
CA ARG A 108 -21.70 -0.95 -7.33
C ARG A 108 -23.17 -1.25 -7.10
N GLY A 109 -23.51 -2.00 -6.05
CA GLY A 109 -24.88 -2.32 -5.67
C GLY A 109 -25.63 -1.14 -5.05
N THR A 110 -26.87 -1.37 -4.68
CA THR A 110 -27.76 -0.40 -4.01
C THR A 110 -27.87 -0.63 -2.51
N ASP A 111 -27.68 -1.86 -2.03
CA ASP A 111 -27.73 -2.24 -0.62
C ASP A 111 -26.30 -2.59 -0.13
N ALA A 112 -25.71 -1.68 0.63
CA ALA A 112 -24.37 -1.83 1.20
C ALA A 112 -24.37 -2.38 2.63
N SER A 113 -25.52 -2.85 3.16
CA SER A 113 -25.65 -3.28 4.57
C SER A 113 -24.65 -4.35 4.99
N ASN A 114 -24.23 -5.19 4.04
CA ASN A 114 -23.30 -6.31 4.25
C ASN A 114 -21.96 -6.13 3.53
N ALA A 115 -21.77 -5.03 2.82
CA ALA A 115 -20.55 -4.73 2.09
C ALA A 115 -19.52 -4.01 2.98
N GLY A 116 -18.25 -4.29 2.74
CA GLY A 116 -17.13 -3.60 3.34
C GLY A 116 -16.98 -3.79 4.85
N MET A 117 -15.74 -3.80 5.31
CA MET A 117 -15.46 -3.78 6.76
C MET A 117 -15.74 -2.40 7.35
N GLN A 118 -16.06 -2.36 8.63
CA GLN A 118 -16.06 -1.11 9.39
C GLN A 118 -14.64 -0.78 9.86
N ALA A 119 -14.25 0.48 9.74
CA ALA A 119 -12.96 0.98 10.18
C ALA A 119 -13.08 2.39 10.76
N ASN A 120 -12.13 2.76 11.61
CA ASN A 120 -12.00 4.12 12.14
C ASN A 120 -10.87 4.83 11.40
N ASN A 121 -11.19 5.93 10.72
CA ASN A 121 -10.22 6.75 9.99
C ASN A 121 -9.57 7.84 10.88
N GLY A 122 -9.78 7.77 12.19
CA GLY A 122 -9.30 8.75 13.18
C GLY A 122 -10.22 9.94 13.38
N ARG A 123 -11.37 10.00 12.69
CA ARG A 123 -12.40 11.05 12.85
C ARG A 123 -13.77 10.46 13.12
N LEU A 124 -14.13 9.43 12.39
CA LEU A 124 -15.41 8.74 12.52
C LEU A 124 -15.27 7.29 12.06
N GLU A 125 -16.22 6.47 12.46
CA GLU A 125 -16.33 5.12 11.96
C GLU A 125 -16.90 5.12 10.53
N VAL A 126 -16.24 4.41 9.62
CA VAL A 126 -16.56 4.39 8.20
C VAL A 126 -16.67 2.96 7.67
N ILE A 127 -17.38 2.80 6.56
CA ILE A 127 -17.49 1.52 5.85
C ILE A 127 -16.60 1.57 4.61
N TYR A 128 -15.78 0.54 4.41
CA TYR A 128 -14.87 0.43 3.28
C TYR A 128 -15.58 -0.18 2.06
N LEU A 129 -16.18 0.67 1.24
CA LEU A 129 -16.96 0.27 0.06
C LEU A 129 -16.17 0.29 -1.25
N GLY A 130 -15.14 1.12 -1.33
CA GLY A 130 -14.39 1.38 -2.55
C GLY A 130 -13.45 0.25 -2.96
N ALA A 131 -12.74 0.51 -4.05
CA ALA A 131 -11.55 -0.25 -4.40
C ALA A 131 -10.42 0.08 -3.43
N SER A 132 -9.50 -0.87 -3.24
CA SER A 132 -8.26 -0.71 -2.49
C SER A 132 -7.08 -0.54 -3.46
N GLY A 133 -6.58 -1.59 -4.09
CA GLY A 133 -5.46 -1.51 -5.02
C GLY A 133 -5.86 -1.03 -6.42
N LEU A 134 -4.96 -0.26 -7.06
CA LEU A 134 -5.05 0.14 -8.47
C LEU A 134 -3.76 -0.20 -9.22
N THR A 135 -3.90 -0.59 -10.48
CA THR A 135 -2.77 -0.72 -11.41
C THR A 135 -3.23 -0.45 -12.85
N LEU A 136 -2.29 -0.45 -13.78
CA LEU A 136 -2.58 -0.38 -15.22
C LEU A 136 -2.26 -1.72 -15.87
N ASP A 137 -3.07 -2.13 -16.84
CA ASP A 137 -2.74 -3.26 -17.70
C ASP A 137 -1.79 -2.82 -18.86
N PRO A 138 -1.23 -3.77 -19.65
CA PRO A 138 -0.33 -3.44 -20.74
C PRO A 138 -0.92 -2.50 -21.80
N GLN A 139 -2.24 -2.36 -21.87
CA GLN A 139 -2.95 -1.43 -22.75
C GLN A 139 -3.23 -0.07 -22.09
N GLY A 140 -2.72 0.15 -20.87
CA GLY A 140 -2.92 1.39 -20.09
C GLY A 140 -4.32 1.53 -19.48
N ARG A 141 -5.11 0.45 -19.42
CA ARG A 141 -6.44 0.47 -18.82
C ARG A 141 -6.32 0.26 -17.32
N LEU A 142 -7.15 0.98 -16.56
CA LEU A 142 -7.17 0.89 -15.11
C LEU A 142 -7.77 -0.46 -14.66
N VAL A 143 -7.03 -1.19 -13.82
CA VAL A 143 -7.48 -2.41 -13.14
C VAL A 143 -7.60 -2.13 -11.65
N LEU A 144 -8.70 -2.56 -11.03
CA LEU A 144 -9.05 -2.27 -9.66
C LEU A 144 -9.28 -3.55 -8.84
N ALA A 145 -8.72 -3.59 -7.65
CA ALA A 145 -9.10 -4.51 -6.60
C ALA A 145 -10.30 -3.92 -5.84
N GLY A 146 -11.51 -4.29 -6.26
CA GLY A 146 -12.77 -3.77 -5.74
C GLY A 146 -13.13 -4.39 -4.40
N LEU A 147 -12.53 -3.92 -3.31
CA LEU A 147 -12.65 -4.48 -1.97
C LEU A 147 -14.11 -4.68 -1.56
N GLY A 148 -14.91 -3.60 -1.51
CA GLY A 148 -16.31 -3.66 -1.12
C GLY A 148 -17.21 -4.32 -2.16
N GLY A 149 -16.79 -4.35 -3.42
CA GLY A 149 -17.45 -5.07 -4.52
C GLY A 149 -17.17 -6.57 -4.52
N ARG A 150 -16.08 -7.00 -3.85
CA ARG A 150 -15.60 -8.39 -3.83
C ARG A 150 -15.29 -8.90 -5.24
N GLU A 151 -14.65 -8.06 -6.05
CA GLU A 151 -14.36 -8.32 -7.47
C GLU A 151 -13.08 -7.61 -7.92
N VAL A 152 -12.41 -8.18 -8.91
CA VAL A 152 -11.36 -7.48 -9.68
C VAL A 152 -12.00 -7.01 -10.98
N THR A 153 -11.87 -5.72 -11.28
CA THR A 153 -12.49 -5.12 -12.46
C THR A 153 -11.48 -4.34 -13.28
N ARG A 154 -11.79 -4.15 -14.56
CA ARG A 154 -11.02 -3.30 -15.48
C ARG A 154 -11.95 -2.25 -16.09
N VAL A 155 -11.45 -1.01 -16.15
CA VAL A 155 -12.14 0.09 -16.85
C VAL A 155 -11.72 0.04 -18.33
N GLU A 156 -12.70 -0.10 -19.21
CA GLU A 156 -12.48 -0.11 -20.65
C GLU A 156 -12.36 1.32 -21.21
N LYS A 157 -11.93 1.46 -22.45
CA LYS A 157 -11.73 2.78 -23.10
C LYS A 157 -13.02 3.60 -23.24
N ASP A 158 -14.16 2.94 -23.32
CA ASP A 158 -15.50 3.56 -23.36
C ASP A 158 -16.05 3.90 -21.98
N GLY A 159 -15.29 3.68 -20.92
CA GLY A 159 -15.69 3.87 -19.51
C GLY A 159 -16.50 2.72 -18.92
N SER A 160 -16.83 1.69 -19.69
CA SER A 160 -17.51 0.50 -19.16
C SER A 160 -16.59 -0.31 -18.23
N ARG A 161 -17.17 -1.23 -17.47
CA ARG A 161 -16.46 -2.09 -16.52
C ARG A 161 -16.57 -3.55 -16.91
N THR A 162 -15.42 -4.20 -17.10
CA THR A 162 -15.29 -5.65 -17.25
C THR A 162 -14.93 -6.27 -15.91
N VAL A 163 -15.70 -7.24 -15.43
CA VAL A 163 -15.33 -8.07 -14.28
C VAL A 163 -14.31 -9.10 -14.75
N LEU A 164 -13.11 -9.09 -14.15
CA LEU A 164 -12.06 -10.06 -14.44
C LEU A 164 -12.16 -11.28 -13.51
N ALA A 165 -12.54 -11.07 -12.24
CA ALA A 165 -12.74 -12.10 -11.25
C ALA A 165 -13.69 -11.61 -10.16
N ASP A 166 -14.67 -12.44 -9.78
CA ASP A 166 -15.57 -12.21 -8.62
C ASP A 166 -15.84 -13.49 -7.83
N ARG A 167 -15.58 -14.66 -8.46
CA ARG A 167 -15.84 -15.98 -7.87
C ARG A 167 -14.73 -16.95 -8.18
N TYR A 168 -14.41 -17.79 -7.20
CA TYR A 168 -13.55 -18.96 -7.36
C TYR A 168 -14.37 -20.22 -7.04
N GLU A 169 -14.43 -21.18 -7.96
CA GLU A 169 -15.26 -22.41 -7.83
C GLU A 169 -16.73 -22.11 -7.46
N GLY A 170 -17.30 -21.08 -8.07
CA GLY A 170 -18.69 -20.66 -7.84
C GLY A 170 -18.92 -19.84 -6.56
N LYS A 171 -17.93 -19.72 -5.66
CA LYS A 171 -17.98 -18.98 -4.40
C LYS A 171 -17.41 -17.58 -4.56
N ARG A 172 -18.06 -16.58 -3.98
CA ARG A 172 -17.59 -15.20 -4.06
C ARG A 172 -16.28 -14.99 -3.32
N LEU A 173 -15.41 -14.16 -3.92
CA LEU A 173 -14.19 -13.68 -3.29
C LEU A 173 -14.50 -12.96 -1.97
N GLY A 174 -13.50 -12.85 -1.09
CA GLY A 174 -13.61 -12.18 0.20
C GLY A 174 -13.64 -10.67 0.10
N GLY A 175 -12.70 -10.14 -0.64
CA GLY A 175 -12.46 -8.72 -0.93
C GLY A 175 -11.04 -8.55 -1.46
N PRO A 176 -10.88 -8.53 -2.80
CA PRO A 176 -9.58 -8.24 -3.43
C PRO A 176 -8.99 -6.95 -2.87
N ASN A 177 -7.72 -7.02 -2.44
CA ASN A 177 -7.08 -5.92 -1.72
C ASN A 177 -6.03 -5.19 -2.58
N ASP A 178 -4.96 -5.85 -2.99
CA ASP A 178 -3.94 -5.25 -3.84
C ASP A 178 -3.66 -6.14 -5.06
N LEU A 179 -3.05 -5.57 -6.09
CA LEU A 179 -2.86 -6.26 -7.37
C LEU A 179 -1.66 -5.73 -8.15
N VAL A 180 -1.08 -6.62 -8.95
CA VAL A 180 -0.02 -6.31 -9.92
C VAL A 180 -0.29 -7.02 -11.23
N VAL A 181 -0.02 -6.33 -12.34
CA VAL A 181 -0.17 -6.91 -13.68
C VAL A 181 1.21 -7.23 -14.26
N LYS A 182 1.37 -8.47 -14.70
CA LYS A 182 2.55 -8.95 -15.40
C LYS A 182 2.55 -8.44 -16.86
N SER A 183 3.72 -8.33 -17.47
CA SER A 183 3.89 -7.84 -18.86
C SER A 183 3.08 -8.63 -19.90
N ASP A 184 2.75 -9.89 -19.62
CA ASP A 184 1.92 -10.74 -20.47
C ASP A 184 0.40 -10.60 -20.24
N GLY A 185 0.00 -9.65 -19.36
CA GLY A 185 -1.38 -9.34 -19.04
C GLY A 185 -2.00 -10.16 -17.90
N ALA A 186 -1.26 -11.10 -17.29
CA ALA A 186 -1.75 -11.81 -16.11
C ALA A 186 -1.87 -10.86 -14.92
N VAL A 187 -3.01 -10.87 -14.26
CA VAL A 187 -3.31 -10.06 -13.06
C VAL A 187 -3.16 -10.95 -11.83
N TYR A 188 -2.17 -10.66 -10.99
CA TYR A 188 -2.00 -11.29 -9.68
C TYR A 188 -2.64 -10.39 -8.64
N PHE A 189 -3.39 -10.97 -7.71
CA PHE A 189 -4.05 -10.20 -6.66
C PHE A 189 -4.17 -10.97 -5.35
N THR A 190 -4.27 -10.23 -4.26
CA THR A 190 -4.55 -10.74 -2.93
C THR A 190 -6.04 -10.64 -2.62
N ASP A 191 -6.59 -11.64 -1.96
CA ASP A 191 -7.98 -11.67 -1.51
C ASP A 191 -8.07 -11.94 -0.01
N MET A 192 -8.81 -11.10 0.69
CA MET A 192 -9.01 -11.18 2.13
C MET A 192 -10.45 -10.85 2.51
N THR A 193 -10.80 -11.00 3.78
CA THR A 193 -12.19 -10.85 4.25
C THR A 193 -12.66 -9.40 4.45
N ALA A 194 -11.83 -8.41 4.11
CA ALA A 194 -12.15 -6.98 4.32
C ALA A 194 -13.29 -6.44 3.41
N GLY A 195 -13.67 -7.17 2.37
CA GLY A 195 -14.82 -6.82 1.51
C GLY A 195 -16.17 -7.04 2.14
N MET A 196 -16.23 -7.58 3.36
CA MET A 196 -17.47 -7.95 4.04
C MET A 196 -17.56 -7.32 5.42
N ARG A 197 -18.78 -6.93 5.80
CA ARG A 197 -19.09 -6.59 7.18
C ARG A 197 -18.86 -7.81 8.07
N GLY A 198 -18.15 -7.63 9.20
CA GLY A 198 -17.80 -8.72 10.11
C GLY A 198 -16.57 -9.52 9.69
N ARG A 199 -15.98 -9.26 8.51
CA ARG A 199 -14.72 -9.88 8.05
C ARG A 199 -14.75 -11.42 8.18
N ASP A 200 -13.83 -12.02 8.95
CA ASP A 200 -13.71 -13.47 9.13
C ASP A 200 -14.95 -14.12 9.77
N THR A 201 -15.72 -13.35 10.53
CA THR A 201 -16.97 -13.81 11.18
C THR A 201 -18.21 -13.48 10.37
N SER A 202 -18.05 -12.93 9.15
CA SER A 202 -19.17 -12.56 8.30
C SER A 202 -20.00 -13.79 7.90
N PRO A 203 -21.34 -13.77 8.03
CA PRO A 203 -22.19 -14.83 7.51
C PRO A 203 -22.19 -14.90 5.98
N PHE A 204 -21.66 -13.88 5.30
CA PHE A 204 -21.53 -13.82 3.84
C PHE A 204 -20.17 -14.31 3.32
N ARG A 205 -19.32 -14.82 4.21
CA ARG A 205 -18.05 -15.44 3.83
C ARG A 205 -18.33 -16.80 3.17
N GLU A 206 -18.01 -16.89 1.87
CA GLU A 206 -18.21 -18.13 1.09
C GLU A 206 -16.90 -18.95 0.98
N LEU A 207 -15.75 -18.27 0.84
CA LEU A 207 -14.43 -18.91 0.83
C LEU A 207 -13.87 -18.95 2.26
N PRO A 208 -13.54 -20.14 2.83
CA PRO A 208 -13.09 -20.26 4.21
C PRO A 208 -11.62 -19.92 4.42
N PHE A 209 -10.98 -19.29 3.45
CA PHE A 209 -9.56 -18.93 3.44
C PHE A 209 -9.33 -17.57 2.79
N ASN A 210 -8.15 -17.00 3.00
CA ASN A 210 -7.60 -15.89 2.23
C ASN A 210 -6.68 -16.45 1.14
N GLY A 211 -6.49 -15.73 0.03
CA GLY A 211 -5.76 -16.30 -1.08
C GLY A 211 -4.90 -15.32 -1.87
N VAL A 212 -3.95 -15.88 -2.60
CA VAL A 212 -3.26 -15.23 -3.71
C VAL A 212 -3.76 -15.87 -4.98
N TYR A 213 -4.22 -15.06 -5.92
CA TYR A 213 -4.84 -15.51 -7.15
C TYR A 213 -4.14 -14.92 -8.38
N MET A 214 -4.33 -15.55 -9.51
CA MET A 214 -4.01 -15.03 -10.84
C MET A 214 -5.21 -15.17 -11.75
N VAL A 215 -5.57 -14.12 -12.48
CA VAL A 215 -6.52 -14.18 -13.58
C VAL A 215 -5.84 -13.78 -14.88
N LYS A 216 -6.00 -14.62 -15.90
CA LYS A 216 -5.51 -14.38 -17.26
C LYS A 216 -6.49 -14.95 -18.28
N ASP A 217 -6.85 -14.15 -19.28
CA ASP A 217 -7.76 -14.56 -20.38
C ASP A 217 -9.07 -15.18 -19.86
N GLY A 218 -9.64 -14.61 -18.78
CA GLY A 218 -10.87 -15.09 -18.15
C GLY A 218 -10.70 -16.31 -17.24
N ASN A 219 -9.49 -16.87 -17.14
CA ASN A 219 -9.23 -18.04 -16.27
C ASN A 219 -8.69 -17.59 -14.91
N LEU A 220 -9.47 -17.77 -13.86
CA LEU A 220 -9.06 -17.52 -12.47
C LEU A 220 -8.43 -18.78 -11.88
N ARG A 221 -7.24 -18.63 -11.30
CA ARG A 221 -6.51 -19.69 -10.59
C ARG A 221 -6.18 -19.24 -9.18
N LEU A 222 -6.45 -20.09 -8.20
CA LEU A 222 -5.89 -19.96 -6.85
C LEU A 222 -4.43 -20.42 -6.90
N LEU A 223 -3.51 -19.55 -6.50
CA LEU A 223 -2.07 -19.85 -6.49
C LEU A 223 -1.61 -20.28 -5.11
N GLU A 224 -2.08 -19.59 -4.06
CA GLU A 224 -1.75 -19.87 -2.67
C GLU A 224 -3.00 -19.70 -1.80
N LYS A 225 -3.26 -20.70 -0.96
CA LYS A 225 -4.31 -20.69 0.04
C LYS A 225 -3.71 -20.42 1.41
N ASP A 226 -4.21 -19.41 2.13
CA ASP A 226 -3.68 -18.99 3.44
C ASP A 226 -2.14 -18.92 3.45
N PRO A 227 -1.51 -18.09 2.59
CA PRO A 227 -0.10 -18.14 2.24
C PRO A 227 0.79 -18.07 3.48
N LEU A 228 1.44 -19.18 3.83
CA LEU A 228 2.37 -19.34 4.97
C LEU A 228 1.87 -18.67 6.28
N GLY A 229 0.55 -18.70 6.49
CA GLY A 229 -0.09 -18.22 7.72
C GLY A 229 -0.19 -16.69 7.83
N ILE A 230 -0.03 -15.94 6.72
CA ILE A 230 -0.32 -14.51 6.70
C ILE A 230 -1.73 -14.23 6.15
N VAL A 231 -2.30 -13.08 6.53
CA VAL A 231 -3.41 -12.47 5.80
C VAL A 231 -2.78 -11.65 4.68
N PRO A 232 -2.90 -12.08 3.40
CA PRO A 232 -2.20 -11.42 2.29
C PRO A 232 -2.78 -10.02 2.05
N ASN A 233 -1.89 -9.04 1.83
CA ASN A 233 -2.23 -7.64 1.60
C ASN A 233 -1.49 -7.13 0.36
N GLY A 234 -0.38 -6.40 0.49
CA GLY A 234 0.37 -5.89 -0.64
C GLY A 234 0.99 -6.99 -1.50
N ILE A 235 1.12 -6.70 -2.80
CA ILE A 235 1.66 -7.64 -3.78
C ILE A 235 2.49 -6.90 -4.83
N VAL A 236 3.65 -7.44 -5.21
CA VAL A 236 4.50 -6.85 -6.26
C VAL A 236 5.36 -7.91 -6.96
N LEU A 237 5.58 -7.75 -8.26
CA LEU A 237 6.54 -8.53 -9.04
C LEU A 237 7.94 -7.91 -8.97
N ALA A 238 8.97 -8.75 -9.00
CA ALA A 238 10.35 -8.29 -9.26
C ALA A 238 10.45 -7.65 -10.65
N PRO A 239 11.47 -6.80 -10.93
CA PRO A 239 11.61 -6.14 -12.22
C PRO A 239 11.73 -7.10 -13.41
N ASP A 240 12.30 -8.29 -13.20
CA ASP A 240 12.44 -9.36 -14.20
C ASP A 240 11.25 -10.34 -14.21
N GLU A 241 10.24 -10.07 -13.39
CA GLU A 241 9.02 -10.87 -13.21
C GLU A 241 9.23 -12.34 -12.80
N LYS A 242 10.47 -12.70 -12.35
CA LYS A 242 10.76 -14.07 -11.88
C LYS A 242 10.34 -14.33 -10.45
N TYR A 243 10.10 -13.28 -9.68
CA TYR A 243 9.68 -13.39 -8.29
C TYR A 243 8.41 -12.58 -8.05
N LEU A 244 7.52 -13.14 -7.24
CA LEU A 244 6.37 -12.45 -6.68
C LEU A 244 6.58 -12.29 -5.18
N TYR A 245 6.38 -11.08 -4.68
CA TYR A 245 6.40 -10.78 -3.26
C TYR A 245 4.98 -10.52 -2.77
N VAL A 246 4.64 -11.10 -1.62
CA VAL A 246 3.32 -10.94 -0.97
C VAL A 246 3.56 -10.51 0.47
N GLY A 247 3.03 -9.36 0.85
CA GLY A 247 3.11 -8.81 2.20
C GLY A 247 1.85 -9.08 3.02
N GLY A 248 2.00 -9.16 4.33
CA GLY A 248 0.88 -9.27 5.28
C GLY A 248 1.34 -9.80 6.63
N SER A 249 0.54 -9.61 7.67
CA SER A 249 0.80 -10.13 9.02
C SER A 249 2.27 -9.97 9.48
N ARG A 250 2.87 -8.81 9.21
CA ARG A 250 4.28 -8.43 9.54
C ARG A 250 5.35 -9.30 8.85
N LYS A 251 5.02 -9.93 7.72
CA LYS A 251 5.97 -10.69 6.91
C LYS A 251 5.85 -10.33 5.45
N ILE A 252 6.95 -10.48 4.71
CA ILE A 252 6.99 -10.48 3.26
C ILE A 252 7.38 -11.88 2.83
N LEU A 253 6.57 -12.49 2.00
CA LEU A 253 6.83 -13.77 1.38
C LEU A 253 7.41 -13.55 -0.02
N ARG A 254 8.26 -14.47 -0.50
CA ARG A 254 8.74 -14.53 -1.87
C ARG A 254 8.43 -15.87 -2.49
N TYR A 255 7.94 -15.84 -3.72
CA TYR A 255 7.66 -17.00 -4.55
C TYR A 255 8.41 -16.90 -5.87
N ASP A 256 8.80 -18.03 -6.44
CA ASP A 256 9.29 -18.12 -7.80
C ASP A 256 8.08 -18.17 -8.75
N VAL A 257 8.05 -17.31 -9.77
CA VAL A 257 7.00 -17.30 -10.79
C VAL A 257 7.38 -18.26 -11.90
N GLN A 258 6.56 -19.27 -12.14
CA GLN A 258 6.77 -20.28 -13.18
C GLN A 258 6.36 -19.75 -14.56
N SER A 259 6.76 -20.45 -15.62
CA SER A 259 6.46 -20.06 -17.01
C SER A 259 4.96 -20.02 -17.31
N ASP A 260 4.15 -20.82 -16.62
CA ASP A 260 2.68 -20.83 -16.75
C ASP A 260 2.00 -19.83 -15.78
N GLY A 261 2.77 -19.01 -15.08
CA GLY A 261 2.30 -18.02 -14.12
C GLY A 261 1.99 -18.57 -12.72
N THR A 262 2.15 -19.88 -12.48
CA THR A 262 2.00 -20.44 -11.12
C THR A 262 3.16 -20.07 -10.21
N LEU A 263 2.99 -20.29 -8.90
CA LEU A 263 3.99 -19.99 -7.89
C LEU A 263 4.64 -21.27 -7.37
N ALA A 264 5.92 -21.17 -7.05
CA ALA A 264 6.69 -22.25 -6.41
C ALA A 264 7.64 -21.69 -5.35
N ASN A 265 8.21 -22.55 -4.53
CA ASN A 265 9.27 -22.26 -3.56
C ASN A 265 8.94 -21.10 -2.62
N GLY A 266 7.67 -21.02 -2.17
CA GLY A 266 7.21 -20.00 -1.25
C GLY A 266 7.99 -20.01 0.07
N ARG A 267 8.50 -18.85 0.51
CA ARG A 267 9.23 -18.70 1.77
C ARG A 267 9.08 -17.31 2.36
N VAL A 268 9.30 -17.19 3.66
CA VAL A 268 9.46 -15.89 4.31
C VAL A 268 10.74 -15.24 3.77
N PHE A 269 10.62 -14.05 3.24
CA PHE A 269 11.70 -13.25 2.70
C PHE A 269 12.17 -12.21 3.71
N VAL A 270 11.22 -11.52 4.36
CA VAL A 270 11.48 -10.59 5.46
C VAL A 270 10.47 -10.86 6.57
N ASP A 271 10.95 -10.89 7.81
CA ASP A 271 10.12 -11.02 9.02
C ASP A 271 10.27 -9.76 9.88
N MET A 272 9.18 -9.02 10.05
CA MET A 272 9.10 -7.80 10.86
C MET A 272 8.44 -8.07 12.22
N SER A 273 8.20 -9.33 12.59
CA SER A 273 7.44 -9.69 13.80
C SER A 273 8.16 -9.32 15.09
N THR A 274 9.48 -9.19 15.06
CA THR A 274 10.31 -8.79 16.21
C THR A 274 10.33 -7.30 16.48
N GLU A 275 9.86 -6.49 15.53
CA GLU A 275 9.80 -5.04 15.68
C GLU A 275 8.76 -4.65 16.73
N THR A 276 9.10 -3.71 17.60
CA THR A 276 8.19 -3.21 18.66
C THR A 276 7.29 -2.08 18.17
N VAL A 277 7.72 -1.35 17.14
CA VAL A 277 6.94 -0.26 16.54
C VAL A 277 5.74 -0.85 15.78
N PRO A 278 4.54 -0.25 15.88
CA PRO A 278 3.38 -0.67 15.10
C PRO A 278 3.61 -0.53 13.59
N GLY A 279 2.93 -1.36 12.81
CA GLY A 279 2.95 -1.38 11.36
C GLY A 279 3.31 -2.75 10.80
N GLY A 280 3.12 -2.92 9.51
CA GLY A 280 3.41 -4.13 8.77
C GLY A 280 3.23 -3.92 7.28
N PRO A 281 3.54 -4.92 6.45
CA PRO A 281 3.36 -4.85 5.01
C PRO A 281 1.89 -4.64 4.64
N ASP A 282 1.66 -3.54 3.92
CA ASP A 282 0.43 -3.13 3.24
C ASP A 282 0.83 -2.86 1.79
N GLY A 283 0.89 -1.64 1.29
CA GLY A 283 1.38 -1.38 -0.05
C GLY A 283 2.85 -1.74 -0.27
N MET A 284 3.18 -2.27 -1.44
CA MET A 284 4.53 -2.68 -1.84
C MET A 284 4.85 -2.27 -3.27
N LYS A 285 6.07 -1.80 -3.52
CA LYS A 285 6.60 -1.50 -4.86
C LYS A 285 8.08 -1.91 -4.94
N VAL A 286 8.62 -1.94 -6.17
CA VAL A 286 10.03 -2.22 -6.42
C VAL A 286 10.64 -1.13 -7.30
N ASP A 287 11.96 -0.91 -7.18
CA ASP A 287 12.71 -0.09 -8.12
C ASP A 287 13.38 -0.94 -9.20
N GLN A 288 13.97 -0.29 -10.19
CA GLN A 288 14.63 -0.96 -11.32
C GLN A 288 15.89 -1.74 -10.93
N LYS A 289 16.40 -1.59 -9.72
CA LYS A 289 17.51 -2.37 -9.17
C LYS A 289 17.04 -3.57 -8.34
N GLY A 290 15.72 -3.73 -8.18
CA GLY A 290 15.10 -4.82 -7.42
C GLY A 290 15.01 -4.55 -5.93
N ASN A 291 15.30 -3.32 -5.45
CA ASN A 291 15.02 -2.99 -4.07
C ASN A 291 13.50 -2.96 -3.85
N ILE A 292 13.06 -3.61 -2.77
CA ILE A 292 11.66 -3.68 -2.40
C ILE A 292 11.35 -2.55 -1.42
N TYR A 293 10.31 -1.82 -1.70
CA TYR A 293 9.71 -0.83 -0.81
C TYR A 293 8.44 -1.46 -0.26
N SER A 294 8.30 -1.47 1.05
CA SER A 294 7.11 -2.00 1.73
C SER A 294 6.73 -1.11 2.88
N THR A 295 5.45 -0.84 3.05
CA THR A 295 5.03 -0.33 4.35
C THR A 295 5.48 -1.30 5.44
N GLY A 296 5.74 -0.78 6.62
CA GLY A 296 6.30 -1.55 7.71
C GLY A 296 6.28 -0.79 9.03
N PRO A 297 6.87 -1.35 10.08
CA PRO A 297 7.03 -0.66 11.35
C PRO A 297 7.71 0.71 11.20
N GLY A 298 7.00 1.76 11.60
CA GLY A 298 7.51 3.13 11.61
C GLY A 298 7.54 3.87 10.26
N GLY A 299 7.07 3.27 9.15
CA GLY A 299 7.04 3.93 7.85
C GLY A 299 7.18 2.99 6.66
N VAL A 300 7.95 3.40 5.63
CA VAL A 300 8.24 2.55 4.47
C VAL A 300 9.66 2.02 4.57
N TRP A 301 9.78 0.71 4.65
CA TRP A 301 11.05 0.00 4.62
C TRP A 301 11.60 -0.08 3.21
N ILE A 302 12.90 0.16 3.07
CA ILE A 302 13.65 -0.08 1.84
C ILE A 302 14.51 -1.32 2.09
N ILE A 303 14.29 -2.34 1.27
CA ILE A 303 14.84 -3.68 1.45
C ILE A 303 15.62 -4.05 0.19
N SER A 304 16.84 -4.56 0.35
CA SER A 304 17.65 -5.01 -0.79
C SER A 304 17.04 -6.26 -1.48
N PRO A 305 17.48 -6.59 -2.70
CA PRO A 305 17.05 -7.82 -3.39
C PRO A 305 17.37 -9.11 -2.62
N GLU A 306 18.33 -9.06 -1.68
CA GLU A 306 18.72 -10.18 -0.81
C GLU A 306 17.90 -10.26 0.47
N GLY A 307 17.02 -9.25 0.75
CA GLY A 307 16.16 -9.21 1.93
C GLY A 307 16.73 -8.40 3.10
N LYS A 308 17.81 -7.65 2.89
CA LYS A 308 18.39 -6.81 3.94
C LYS A 308 17.62 -5.50 4.07
N HIS A 309 17.20 -5.15 5.29
CA HIS A 309 16.61 -3.85 5.59
C HIS A 309 17.69 -2.76 5.53
N LEU A 310 17.61 -1.87 4.54
CA LEU A 310 18.59 -0.80 4.30
C LEU A 310 18.25 0.48 5.07
N GLY A 311 16.98 0.71 5.31
CA GLY A 311 16.50 1.88 6.03
C GLY A 311 15.01 2.10 5.90
N THR A 312 14.49 3.12 6.60
CA THR A 312 13.06 3.43 6.65
C THR A 312 12.80 4.89 6.33
N ILE A 313 11.90 5.15 5.39
CA ILE A 313 11.29 6.46 5.22
C ILE A 313 10.21 6.58 6.29
N ARG A 314 10.46 7.36 7.35
CA ARG A 314 9.47 7.63 8.39
C ARG A 314 8.35 8.49 7.83
N THR A 315 7.16 8.24 8.27
CA THR A 315 5.97 8.98 7.85
C THR A 315 5.24 9.54 9.06
N PRO A 316 4.48 10.64 8.91
CA PRO A 316 3.68 11.21 9.98
C PRO A 316 2.72 10.20 10.60
N GLU A 317 2.19 10.51 11.77
CA GLU A 317 1.17 9.71 12.45
C GLU A 317 -0.01 9.36 11.52
N GLY A 318 -0.50 8.14 11.62
CA GLY A 318 -1.56 7.60 10.79
C GLY A 318 -1.07 6.58 9.77
N GLY A 319 0.24 6.55 9.51
CA GLY A 319 0.92 5.56 8.68
C GLY A 319 0.64 5.69 7.18
N VAL A 320 1.47 5.04 6.40
CA VAL A 320 1.30 4.84 4.95
C VAL A 320 0.44 3.62 4.74
N THR A 321 -0.52 3.72 3.85
CA THR A 321 -1.30 2.58 3.37
C THR A 321 -0.65 1.98 2.12
N ASN A 322 -0.36 2.83 1.11
CA ASN A 322 0.26 2.40 -0.14
C ASN A 322 1.06 3.54 -0.78
N PHE A 323 1.71 3.29 -1.89
CA PHE A 323 2.48 4.29 -2.64
C PHE A 323 2.70 3.87 -4.09
N ALA A 324 3.08 4.83 -4.95
CA ALA A 324 3.39 4.60 -6.35
C ALA A 324 4.62 5.40 -6.78
N PHE A 325 5.42 4.84 -7.67
CA PHE A 325 6.43 5.61 -8.39
C PHE A 325 5.80 6.44 -9.50
N GLY A 326 6.14 7.71 -9.57
CA GLY A 326 5.60 8.68 -10.52
C GLY A 326 6.62 9.63 -11.10
N ASP A 327 6.15 10.69 -11.72
CA ASP A 327 6.84 11.63 -12.59
C ASP A 327 7.38 10.99 -13.89
N ALA A 328 7.80 11.80 -14.87
CA ALA A 328 8.29 11.31 -16.15
C ALA A 328 9.47 10.33 -16.02
N ASP A 329 10.33 10.55 -15.03
CA ASP A 329 11.53 9.74 -14.76
C ASP A 329 11.31 8.57 -13.76
N ALA A 330 10.08 8.38 -13.25
CA ALA A 330 9.74 7.38 -12.23
C ALA A 330 10.56 7.49 -10.93
N LYS A 331 11.06 8.67 -10.58
CA LYS A 331 11.87 8.88 -9.37
C LYS A 331 11.14 9.56 -8.21
N ALA A 332 9.90 9.97 -8.38
CA ALA A 332 9.07 10.41 -7.26
C ALA A 332 8.28 9.22 -6.71
N ILE A 333 8.24 9.05 -5.39
CA ILE A 333 7.28 8.18 -4.73
C ILE A 333 6.15 9.06 -4.20
N TYR A 334 4.93 8.74 -4.56
CA TYR A 334 3.69 9.33 -4.05
C TYR A 334 3.04 8.38 -3.06
N PHE A 335 2.79 8.85 -1.85
CA PHE A 335 2.24 8.06 -0.75
C PHE A 335 0.79 8.42 -0.48
N THR A 336 -0.01 7.41 -0.17
CA THR A 336 -1.29 7.58 0.50
C THR A 336 -1.09 7.42 2.01
N LEU A 337 -1.31 8.52 2.75
CA LEU A 337 -1.17 8.61 4.20
C LEU A 337 -2.55 8.67 4.85
N ARG A 338 -3.34 7.63 4.68
CA ARG A 338 -4.76 7.59 5.11
C ARG A 338 -5.58 8.79 4.65
N ARG A 339 -5.25 10.03 5.06
CA ARG A 339 -5.99 11.26 4.76
C ARG A 339 -5.19 12.32 4.03
N ASN A 340 -3.96 12.00 3.68
CA ASN A 340 -3.06 12.93 3.01
C ASN A 340 -2.37 12.24 1.84
N LEU A 341 -1.98 13.04 0.86
CA LEU A 341 -0.97 12.63 -0.12
C LEU A 341 0.37 13.27 0.23
N ALA A 342 1.42 12.49 0.09
CA ALA A 342 2.78 12.97 0.25
C ALA A 342 3.65 12.51 -0.92
N ARG A 343 4.83 13.13 -1.08
CA ARG A 343 5.84 12.66 -2.04
C ARG A 343 7.25 12.79 -1.50
N ILE A 344 8.14 12.00 -2.07
CA ILE A 344 9.60 12.08 -1.86
C ILE A 344 10.33 11.77 -3.17
N ARG A 345 11.51 12.38 -3.37
CA ARG A 345 12.37 12.07 -4.53
C ARG A 345 13.36 10.97 -4.19
N MET A 346 13.51 10.02 -5.11
CA MET A 346 14.46 8.92 -5.05
C MET A 346 15.55 9.09 -6.11
N ASN A 347 16.69 8.41 -5.93
CA ASN A 347 17.77 8.40 -6.91
C ASN A 347 17.56 7.33 -7.97
N ILE A 348 16.92 6.20 -7.61
CA ILE A 348 16.68 5.07 -8.50
C ILE A 348 15.22 5.12 -8.98
N PRO A 349 14.97 4.99 -10.31
CA PRO A 349 13.61 4.91 -10.83
C PRO A 349 12.89 3.65 -10.35
N GLY A 350 11.61 3.79 -10.03
CA GLY A 350 10.75 2.65 -9.75
C GLY A 350 10.32 1.88 -10.99
N VAL A 351 9.85 0.66 -10.78
CA VAL A 351 9.14 -0.10 -11.81
C VAL A 351 7.69 0.39 -11.86
N ARG A 352 7.25 0.81 -13.02
CA ARG A 352 5.87 1.16 -13.30
C ARG A 352 5.09 -0.05 -13.82
N PRO A 353 3.77 -0.02 -13.74
CA PRO A 353 2.97 -1.00 -14.48
C PRO A 353 3.41 -1.07 -15.94
N ALA A 354 3.55 -2.29 -16.46
CA ALA A 354 4.03 -2.53 -17.81
C ALA A 354 2.97 -2.06 -18.82
N THR A 355 3.11 -0.85 -19.34
CA THR A 355 2.28 -0.35 -20.43
C THR A 355 3.02 -0.53 -21.76
N ARG A 356 2.34 -1.09 -22.76
CA ARG A 356 2.88 -1.13 -24.12
C ARG A 356 2.93 0.30 -24.64
N GLN A 357 4.11 0.74 -25.05
CA GLN A 357 4.22 1.97 -25.83
C GLN A 357 3.45 1.74 -27.14
N SER A 358 2.43 2.57 -27.37
CA SER A 358 1.63 2.60 -28.60
C SER A 358 2.46 3.14 -29.76
#